data_34d9e5b607272dd0aea4a6339e7c4ad9
#
_entry.id   34d9e5b607272dd0aea4a6339e7c4ad9
#
_cell.length_a   1.000
_cell.length_b   1.000
_cell.length_c   1.000
_cell.angle_alpha   90.00
_cell.angle_beta   90.00
_cell.angle_gamma   90.00
#
_symmetry.space_group_name_H-M   'P 1'
#
loop_
_entity.id
_entity.type
_entity.pdbx_description
1 polymer ?
#
loop_
_entity_poly.entity_id
_entity_poly.type
_entity_poly.pdbx_seq_one_letter_code
_entity_poly.pdbx_strand_id
1 'polypeptide(L)'
;RRYSSAASDVYKRQIYEKIDIFSDVLDKINKEYVDEINQNEIMDAAINGVLQSLDPYSAYMSPESFDSMRTETSGEFGGLGIEVSMEAGVVKVISPLDESPAYEAGVKAGDYIVKINEHQVQGKTLSEAVDLMRGPVGSDIEITVRRIGERKALVFNITRKIIKIQSVKSKKIDKNIGYVRLTAFNENSSSQVRKKIKEFDKDKNIKGYILDLRNNPGGLLSQAIKISDFFLSNGEIVSTKSRKENENRKWFANEGDILNGKTLVVLINNGSASASEILAGALKDHKSCLLYTSPSPRDPNR
;
A
#
# COMPACT_ATOMS: atom_id res chain seq x y z
N ARG A 1 38.25 5.62 33.74
CA ARG A 1 37.73 4.40 33.08
C ARG A 1 36.92 3.45 33.99
N ARG A 2 36.90 3.61 35.34
CA ARG A 2 36.11 2.77 36.26
C ARG A 2 34.66 3.27 36.53
N TYR A 3 34.33 4.53 36.21
CA TYR A 3 32.98 5.08 36.41
C TYR A 3 31.97 4.65 35.34
N SER A 4 32.43 4.13 34.21
CA SER A 4 31.56 3.72 33.08
C SER A 4 30.89 2.35 33.31
N SER A 5 31.53 1.42 34.07
CA SER A 5 30.93 0.10 34.31
C SER A 5 29.83 0.13 35.37
N ALA A 6 30.04 0.84 36.48
CA ALA A 6 29.05 0.95 37.55
C ALA A 6 27.75 1.64 37.10
N ALA A 7 27.83 2.71 36.30
CA ALA A 7 26.66 3.37 35.71
C ALA A 7 25.90 2.46 34.74
N SER A 8 26.63 1.64 33.95
CA SER A 8 26.02 0.66 33.05
C SER A 8 25.30 -0.46 33.83
N ASP A 9 25.87 -0.91 34.94
CA ASP A 9 25.29 -1.96 35.76
C ASP A 9 24.04 -1.48 36.54
N VAL A 10 24.06 -0.24 37.04
CA VAL A 10 22.87 0.39 37.67
C VAL A 10 21.75 0.57 36.66
N TYR A 11 22.05 1.05 35.45
CA TYR A 11 21.06 1.21 34.40
C TYR A 11 20.42 -0.10 33.96
N LYS A 12 21.25 -1.16 33.80
CA LYS A 12 20.75 -2.51 33.51
C LYS A 12 19.83 -3.02 34.60
N ARG A 13 20.20 -2.87 35.87
CA ARG A 13 19.38 -3.30 37.01
C ARG A 13 18.03 -2.61 37.04
N GLN A 14 17.97 -1.30 36.78
CA GLN A 14 16.71 -0.54 36.72
C GLN A 14 15.80 -1.02 35.58
N ILE A 15 16.35 -1.39 34.43
CA ILE A 15 15.59 -1.96 33.31
C ILE A 15 14.99 -3.31 33.71
N TYR A 16 15.78 -4.20 34.32
CA TYR A 16 15.29 -5.52 34.73
C TYR A 16 14.17 -5.41 35.79
N GLU A 17 14.30 -4.53 36.78
CA GLU A 17 13.24 -4.25 37.76
C GLU A 17 11.92 -3.78 37.07
N LYS A 18 11.99 -3.02 35.99
CA LYS A 18 10.81 -2.61 35.22
C LYS A 18 10.22 -3.74 34.38
N ILE A 19 11.08 -4.63 33.85
CA ILE A 19 10.64 -5.84 33.14
C ILE A 19 9.91 -6.80 34.10
N ASP A 20 10.40 -6.96 35.32
CA ASP A 20 9.74 -7.77 36.32
C ASP A 20 8.33 -7.22 36.63
N ILE A 21 8.20 -5.90 36.86
CA ILE A 21 6.90 -5.25 37.08
C ILE A 21 5.97 -5.46 35.86
N PHE A 22 6.49 -5.37 34.64
CA PHE A 22 5.71 -5.60 33.43
C PHE A 22 5.21 -7.05 33.35
N SER A 23 6.07 -8.01 33.70
CA SER A 23 5.70 -9.43 33.77
C SER A 23 4.61 -9.69 34.79
N ASP A 24 4.71 -9.10 36.01
CA ASP A 24 3.71 -9.20 37.06
C ASP A 24 2.35 -8.64 36.61
N VAL A 25 2.35 -7.53 35.88
CA VAL A 25 1.12 -6.94 35.30
C VAL A 25 0.48 -7.86 34.29
N LEU A 26 1.27 -8.46 33.40
CA LEU A 26 0.77 -9.43 32.41
C LEU A 26 0.17 -10.67 33.07
N ASP A 27 0.85 -11.20 34.10
CA ASP A 27 0.37 -12.34 34.86
C ASP A 27 -0.95 -12.03 35.58
N LYS A 28 -1.05 -10.81 36.14
CA LYS A 28 -2.28 -10.34 36.79
C LYS A 28 -3.43 -10.20 35.83
N ILE A 29 -3.18 -9.60 34.64
CA ILE A 29 -4.18 -9.46 33.57
C ILE A 29 -4.68 -10.86 33.17
N ASN A 30 -3.75 -11.80 32.92
CA ASN A 30 -4.09 -13.15 32.49
C ASN A 30 -4.94 -13.92 33.54
N LYS A 31 -4.79 -13.61 34.81
CA LYS A 31 -5.50 -14.28 35.90
C LYS A 31 -6.84 -13.62 36.29
N GLU A 32 -6.92 -12.30 36.17
CA GLU A 32 -8.02 -11.53 36.79
C GLU A 32 -8.89 -10.78 35.76
N TYR A 33 -8.49 -10.69 34.48
CA TYR A 33 -9.32 -10.02 33.50
C TYR A 33 -10.55 -10.84 33.14
N VAL A 34 -11.68 -10.17 32.86
CA VAL A 34 -13.00 -10.79 32.71
C VAL A 34 -13.12 -11.65 31.44
N ASP A 35 -12.43 -11.27 30.35
CA ASP A 35 -12.45 -11.98 29.09
C ASP A 35 -11.13 -12.73 28.86
N GLU A 36 -11.17 -13.80 28.06
CA GLU A 36 -9.95 -14.45 27.57
C GLU A 36 -9.12 -13.47 26.74
N ILE A 37 -7.82 -13.43 27.04
CA ILE A 37 -6.89 -12.53 26.38
C ILE A 37 -5.95 -13.30 25.45
N ASN A 38 -5.68 -12.73 24.29
CA ASN A 38 -4.62 -13.21 23.40
C ASN A 38 -3.27 -12.61 23.83
N GLN A 39 -2.42 -13.45 24.40
CA GLN A 39 -1.10 -13.01 24.90
C GLN A 39 -0.24 -12.38 23.80
N ASN A 40 -0.29 -12.88 22.55
CA ASN A 40 0.48 -12.32 21.46
C ASN A 40 0.02 -10.89 21.12
N GLU A 41 -1.29 -10.66 21.06
CA GLU A 41 -1.84 -9.33 20.79
C GLU A 41 -1.46 -8.30 21.87
N ILE A 42 -1.45 -8.71 23.14
CA ILE A 42 -1.02 -7.83 24.24
C ILE A 42 0.47 -7.52 24.15
N MET A 43 1.31 -8.51 23.83
CA MET A 43 2.74 -8.28 23.63
C MET A 43 3.03 -7.36 22.44
N ASP A 44 2.34 -7.56 21.34
CA ASP A 44 2.45 -6.69 20.15
C ASP A 44 2.01 -5.25 20.47
N ALA A 45 0.92 -5.09 21.23
CA ALA A 45 0.45 -3.79 21.70
C ALA A 45 1.48 -3.11 22.65
N ALA A 46 2.11 -3.87 23.54
CA ALA A 46 3.14 -3.35 24.44
C ALA A 46 4.38 -2.90 23.68
N ILE A 47 4.86 -3.67 22.71
CA ILE A 47 6.00 -3.32 21.85
C ILE A 47 5.65 -2.06 21.05
N ASN A 48 4.44 -1.99 20.48
CA ASN A 48 3.98 -0.81 19.76
C ASN A 48 3.88 0.43 20.67
N GLY A 49 3.45 0.28 21.92
CA GLY A 49 3.42 1.36 22.91
C GLY A 49 4.82 1.94 23.16
N VAL A 50 5.84 1.10 23.27
CA VAL A 50 7.24 1.56 23.39
C VAL A 50 7.70 2.31 22.14
N LEU A 51 7.42 1.78 20.94
CA LEU A 51 7.84 2.41 19.69
C LEU A 51 7.13 3.74 19.43
N GLN A 52 5.82 3.81 19.68
CA GLN A 52 5.03 5.04 19.54
C GLN A 52 5.46 6.14 20.52
N SER A 53 6.11 5.80 21.65
CA SER A 53 6.69 6.80 22.54
C SER A 53 7.91 7.52 21.95
N LEU A 54 8.51 6.99 20.88
CA LEU A 54 9.66 7.60 20.19
C LEU A 54 9.20 8.63 19.15
N ASP A 55 8.29 8.22 18.27
CA ASP A 55 7.70 9.04 17.22
C ASP A 55 6.44 8.35 16.64
N PRO A 56 5.59 9.07 15.87
CA PRO A 56 4.35 8.51 15.33
C PRO A 56 4.55 7.52 14.16
N TYR A 57 5.77 7.35 13.67
CA TYR A 57 6.10 6.52 12.50
C TYR A 57 6.77 5.21 12.88
N SER A 58 7.31 5.12 14.10
CA SER A 58 7.92 3.89 14.60
C SER A 58 6.83 2.90 15.02
N ALA A 59 6.84 1.71 14.44
CA ALA A 59 5.87 0.66 14.71
C ALA A 59 6.49 -0.73 14.61
N TYR A 60 5.95 -1.66 15.38
CA TYR A 60 6.17 -3.09 15.20
C TYR A 60 5.08 -3.66 14.31
N MET A 61 5.44 -4.53 13.42
CA MET A 61 4.49 -5.28 12.59
C MET A 61 4.50 -6.75 12.99
N SER A 62 3.33 -7.29 13.28
CA SER A 62 3.18 -8.74 13.40
C SER A 62 3.56 -9.44 12.09
N PRO A 63 3.88 -10.73 12.08
CA PRO A 63 4.16 -11.48 10.85
C PRO A 63 3.08 -11.29 9.78
N GLU A 64 1.81 -11.30 10.17
CA GLU A 64 0.67 -11.14 9.25
C GLU A 64 0.63 -9.72 8.67
N SER A 65 0.84 -8.69 9.51
CA SER A 65 0.91 -7.30 9.07
C SER A 65 2.09 -7.05 8.14
N PHE A 66 3.23 -7.69 8.41
CA PHE A 66 4.41 -7.62 7.56
C PHE A 66 4.18 -8.27 6.19
N ASP A 67 3.54 -9.45 6.14
CA ASP A 67 3.20 -10.13 4.89
C ASP A 67 2.17 -9.34 4.07
N SER A 68 1.20 -8.72 4.72
CA SER A 68 0.25 -7.81 4.06
C SER A 68 0.96 -6.60 3.45
N MET A 69 1.83 -5.93 4.21
CA MET A 69 2.63 -4.81 3.70
C MET A 69 3.56 -5.25 2.56
N ARG A 70 4.18 -6.42 2.67
CA ARG A 70 5.02 -6.99 1.60
C ARG A 70 4.23 -7.21 0.31
N THR A 71 3.01 -7.73 0.42
CA THR A 71 2.09 -7.91 -0.71
C THR A 71 1.73 -6.59 -1.36
N GLU A 72 1.38 -5.57 -0.57
CA GLU A 72 1.07 -4.23 -1.08
C GLU A 72 2.28 -3.58 -1.77
N THR A 73 3.46 -3.72 -1.18
CA THR A 73 4.69 -3.14 -1.73
C THR A 73 5.22 -3.87 -2.95
N SER A 74 5.06 -5.19 -3.05
CA SER A 74 5.39 -5.95 -4.27
C SER A 74 4.45 -5.56 -5.42
N GLY A 75 3.21 -5.17 -5.12
CA GLY A 75 2.19 -4.90 -6.11
C GLY A 75 1.68 -6.17 -6.80
N GLU A 76 1.91 -7.32 -6.18
CA GLU A 76 1.49 -8.63 -6.68
C GLU A 76 1.06 -9.51 -5.49
N PHE A 77 0.03 -10.34 -5.70
CA PHE A 77 -0.41 -11.32 -4.69
C PHE A 77 -0.95 -12.59 -5.36
N GLY A 78 -0.90 -13.69 -4.62
CA GLY A 78 -1.56 -14.91 -5.04
C GLY A 78 -3.07 -14.83 -4.78
N GLY A 79 -3.87 -15.00 -5.82
CA GLY A 79 -5.31 -14.87 -5.70
C GLY A 79 -6.08 -15.26 -6.95
N LEU A 80 -7.34 -14.86 -7.00
CA LEU A 80 -8.29 -15.23 -8.04
C LEU A 80 -8.43 -14.18 -9.14
N GLY A 81 -8.04 -12.92 -8.86
CA GLY A 81 -8.23 -11.81 -9.79
C GLY A 81 -9.71 -11.40 -9.92
N ILE A 82 -10.34 -11.10 -8.80
CA ILE A 82 -11.74 -10.66 -8.73
C ILE A 82 -11.79 -9.32 -8.00
N GLU A 83 -12.49 -8.35 -8.57
CA GLU A 83 -12.92 -7.16 -7.86
C GLU A 83 -14.24 -7.44 -7.16
N VAL A 84 -14.30 -7.19 -5.87
CA VAL A 84 -15.45 -7.53 -5.01
C VAL A 84 -15.92 -6.35 -4.15
N SER A 85 -17.18 -6.39 -3.77
CA SER A 85 -17.76 -5.47 -2.78
C SER A 85 -18.65 -6.24 -1.81
N MET A 86 -18.98 -5.61 -0.68
CA MET A 86 -20.00 -6.14 0.23
C MET A 86 -21.37 -5.58 -0.15
N GLU A 87 -22.36 -6.45 -0.36
CA GLU A 87 -23.74 -6.08 -0.62
C GLU A 87 -24.66 -6.97 0.22
N ALA A 88 -25.47 -6.37 1.08
CA ALA A 88 -26.41 -7.06 1.98
C ALA A 88 -25.78 -8.21 2.81
N GLY A 89 -24.53 -8.02 3.28
CA GLY A 89 -23.82 -9.00 4.11
C GLY A 89 -23.22 -10.20 3.34
N VAL A 90 -23.19 -10.15 2.01
CA VAL A 90 -22.54 -11.12 1.13
C VAL A 90 -21.56 -10.45 0.20
N VAL A 91 -20.54 -11.19 -0.22
CA VAL A 91 -19.53 -10.71 -1.16
C VAL A 91 -20.04 -10.82 -2.58
N LYS A 92 -20.19 -9.66 -3.24
CA LYS A 92 -20.59 -9.57 -4.64
C LYS A 92 -19.39 -9.37 -5.55
N VAL A 93 -19.30 -10.12 -6.60
CA VAL A 93 -18.34 -9.94 -7.68
C VAL A 93 -18.75 -8.72 -8.51
N ILE A 94 -17.93 -7.67 -8.47
CA ILE A 94 -18.07 -6.50 -9.35
C ILE A 94 -17.63 -6.88 -10.76
N SER A 95 -16.41 -7.45 -10.88
CA SER A 95 -15.87 -7.93 -12.14
C SER A 95 -14.70 -8.91 -11.88
N PRO A 96 -14.59 -10.02 -12.57
CA PRO A 96 -13.33 -10.72 -12.69
C PRO A 96 -12.39 -9.89 -13.57
N LEU A 97 -11.10 -9.91 -13.28
CA LEU A 97 -10.08 -9.30 -14.13
C LEU A 97 -9.89 -10.14 -15.38
N ASP A 98 -9.67 -9.52 -16.53
CA ASP A 98 -9.39 -10.22 -17.77
C ASP A 98 -8.19 -11.15 -17.61
N GLU A 99 -8.25 -12.33 -18.21
CA GLU A 99 -7.19 -13.37 -18.16
C GLU A 99 -6.84 -13.86 -16.73
N SER A 100 -7.67 -13.54 -15.73
CA SER A 100 -7.47 -14.02 -14.35
C SER A 100 -7.99 -15.45 -14.16
N PRO A 101 -7.52 -16.17 -13.11
CA PRO A 101 -8.03 -17.50 -12.80
C PRO A 101 -9.54 -17.58 -12.65
N ALA A 102 -10.15 -16.58 -12.03
CA ALA A 102 -11.61 -16.54 -11.87
C ALA A 102 -12.34 -16.30 -13.19
N TYR A 103 -11.79 -15.45 -14.06
CA TYR A 103 -12.31 -15.24 -15.41
C TYR A 103 -12.28 -16.55 -16.22
N GLU A 104 -11.13 -17.25 -16.23
CA GLU A 104 -10.94 -18.52 -16.91
C GLU A 104 -11.89 -19.61 -16.36
N ALA A 105 -12.15 -19.60 -15.05
CA ALA A 105 -13.09 -20.53 -14.41
C ALA A 105 -14.56 -20.22 -14.71
N GLY A 106 -14.89 -19.04 -15.28
CA GLY A 106 -16.25 -18.66 -15.63
C GLY A 106 -17.02 -17.92 -14.54
N VAL A 107 -16.33 -17.33 -13.57
CA VAL A 107 -16.91 -16.37 -12.61
C VAL A 107 -17.33 -15.12 -13.38
N LYS A 108 -18.50 -14.54 -13.05
CA LYS A 108 -19.06 -13.40 -13.77
C LYS A 108 -19.37 -12.24 -12.82
N ALA A 109 -19.41 -11.03 -13.38
CA ALA A 109 -19.95 -9.88 -12.69
C ALA A 109 -21.38 -10.16 -12.22
N GLY A 110 -21.69 -9.76 -10.98
CA GLY A 110 -22.98 -10.00 -10.35
C GLY A 110 -23.13 -11.33 -9.63
N ASP A 111 -22.11 -12.19 -9.64
CA ASP A 111 -22.09 -13.40 -8.80
C ASP A 111 -21.98 -13.02 -7.32
N TYR A 112 -22.66 -13.75 -6.44
CA TYR A 112 -22.58 -13.60 -5.00
C TYR A 112 -21.82 -14.78 -4.40
N ILE A 113 -20.64 -14.53 -3.85
CA ILE A 113 -19.83 -15.57 -3.21
C ILE A 113 -20.43 -15.87 -1.84
N VAL A 114 -20.90 -17.08 -1.65
CA VAL A 114 -21.59 -17.52 -0.42
C VAL A 114 -20.71 -18.44 0.44
N LYS A 115 -19.73 -19.14 -0.19
CA LYS A 115 -18.80 -20.02 0.53
C LYS A 115 -17.41 -19.96 -0.12
N ILE A 116 -16.37 -20.03 0.70
CA ILE A 116 -14.97 -20.10 0.30
C ILE A 116 -14.35 -21.29 1.04
N ASN A 117 -13.95 -22.33 0.33
CA ASN A 117 -13.60 -23.63 0.89
C ASN A 117 -14.70 -24.06 1.89
N GLU A 118 -14.33 -24.42 3.12
CA GLU A 118 -15.29 -24.80 4.17
C GLU A 118 -15.96 -23.61 4.88
N HIS A 119 -15.56 -22.35 4.58
CA HIS A 119 -16.03 -21.18 5.30
C HIS A 119 -17.23 -20.51 4.62
N GLN A 120 -18.31 -20.32 5.37
CA GLN A 120 -19.43 -19.46 4.95
C GLN A 120 -18.98 -18.01 4.96
N VAL A 121 -19.39 -17.24 3.94
CA VAL A 121 -19.05 -15.82 3.81
C VAL A 121 -20.00 -14.92 4.61
N GLN A 122 -21.20 -15.39 4.84
CA GLN A 122 -22.21 -14.64 5.61
C GLN A 122 -21.70 -14.30 7.02
N GLY A 123 -21.80 -13.04 7.41
CA GLY A 123 -21.36 -12.53 8.71
C GLY A 123 -19.87 -12.14 8.78
N LYS A 124 -19.11 -12.37 7.70
CA LYS A 124 -17.72 -11.92 7.59
C LYS A 124 -17.65 -10.51 7.03
N THR A 125 -16.58 -9.81 7.37
CA THR A 125 -16.22 -8.53 6.74
C THR A 125 -15.67 -8.79 5.33
N LEU A 126 -15.63 -7.73 4.50
CA LEU A 126 -15.02 -7.82 3.17
C LEU A 126 -13.54 -8.23 3.25
N SER A 127 -12.80 -7.69 4.23
CA SER A 127 -11.39 -8.02 4.44
C SER A 127 -11.18 -9.51 4.73
N GLU A 128 -11.91 -10.05 5.70
CA GLU A 128 -11.85 -11.49 6.04
C GLU A 128 -12.17 -12.39 4.84
N ALA A 129 -13.15 -12.02 4.04
CA ALA A 129 -13.49 -12.78 2.83
C ALA A 129 -12.38 -12.69 1.76
N VAL A 130 -11.76 -11.50 1.60
CA VAL A 130 -10.62 -11.30 0.68
C VAL A 130 -9.41 -12.10 1.15
N ASP A 131 -9.12 -12.12 2.45
CA ASP A 131 -7.99 -12.88 3.01
C ASP A 131 -8.17 -14.38 2.80
N LEU A 132 -9.39 -14.91 2.90
CA LEU A 132 -9.70 -16.31 2.55
C LEU A 132 -9.49 -16.59 1.06
N MET A 133 -9.75 -15.61 0.18
CA MET A 133 -9.55 -15.77 -1.27
C MET A 133 -8.08 -15.67 -1.67
N ARG A 134 -7.26 -14.93 -0.93
CA ARG A 134 -5.80 -14.86 -1.11
C ARG A 134 -5.13 -16.15 -0.64
N GLY A 135 -3.89 -16.36 -1.07
CA GLY A 135 -3.06 -17.47 -0.61
C GLY A 135 -1.87 -17.73 -1.53
N PRO A 136 -1.07 -18.75 -1.25
CA PRO A 136 0.11 -19.11 -2.04
C PRO A 136 -0.24 -19.33 -3.51
N VAL A 137 0.59 -18.81 -4.41
CA VAL A 137 0.49 -19.05 -5.84
C VAL A 137 0.59 -20.57 -6.11
N GLY A 138 -0.29 -21.10 -6.96
CA GLY A 138 -0.37 -22.53 -7.27
C GLY A 138 -1.23 -23.34 -6.30
N SER A 139 -1.75 -22.75 -5.21
CA SER A 139 -2.70 -23.43 -4.34
C SER A 139 -4.12 -23.37 -4.88
N ASP A 140 -4.91 -24.40 -4.64
CA ASP A 140 -6.30 -24.48 -5.07
C ASP A 140 -7.24 -23.87 -4.02
N ILE A 141 -8.37 -23.36 -4.51
CA ILE A 141 -9.46 -22.84 -3.70
C ILE A 141 -10.79 -23.18 -4.36
N GLU A 142 -11.77 -23.55 -3.57
CA GLU A 142 -13.15 -23.72 -3.98
C GLU A 142 -13.97 -22.49 -3.60
N ILE A 143 -14.67 -21.89 -4.55
CA ILE A 143 -15.67 -20.86 -4.27
C ILE A 143 -17.05 -21.32 -4.73
N THR A 144 -18.05 -21.13 -3.87
CA THR A 144 -19.45 -21.37 -4.20
C THR A 144 -20.14 -20.02 -4.39
N VAL A 145 -20.79 -19.85 -5.53
CA VAL A 145 -21.49 -18.61 -5.85
C VAL A 145 -22.96 -18.84 -6.12
N ARG A 146 -23.79 -17.82 -5.81
CA ARG A 146 -25.15 -17.67 -6.28
C ARG A 146 -25.18 -16.69 -7.44
N ARG A 147 -25.75 -17.13 -8.56
CA ARG A 147 -25.91 -16.29 -9.78
C ARG A 147 -27.38 -16.08 -10.05
N ILE A 148 -27.75 -14.84 -10.36
CA ILE A 148 -29.14 -14.51 -10.72
C ILE A 148 -29.52 -15.27 -12.00
N GLY A 149 -30.65 -15.96 -11.97
CA GLY A 149 -31.13 -16.79 -13.08
C GLY A 149 -30.73 -18.28 -12.97
N GLU A 150 -29.82 -18.64 -12.08
CA GLU A 150 -29.45 -20.03 -11.82
C GLU A 150 -30.19 -20.59 -10.59
N ARG A 151 -30.79 -21.78 -10.75
CA ARG A 151 -31.54 -22.43 -9.65
C ARG A 151 -30.64 -23.01 -8.58
N LYS A 152 -29.44 -23.46 -8.95
CA LYS A 152 -28.46 -24.08 -8.06
C LYS A 152 -27.25 -23.16 -7.86
N ALA A 153 -26.60 -23.29 -6.72
CA ALA A 153 -25.30 -22.68 -6.52
C ALA A 153 -24.27 -23.29 -7.48
N LEU A 154 -23.38 -22.46 -8.00
CA LEU A 154 -22.28 -22.86 -8.86
C LEU A 154 -21.03 -23.01 -8.02
N VAL A 155 -20.26 -24.06 -8.25
CA VAL A 155 -18.99 -24.33 -7.57
C VAL A 155 -17.86 -24.18 -8.57
N PHE A 156 -16.84 -23.39 -8.22
CA PHE A 156 -15.65 -23.18 -9.03
C PHE A 156 -14.42 -23.61 -8.25
N ASN A 157 -13.64 -24.53 -8.80
CA ASN A 157 -12.31 -24.88 -8.32
C ASN A 157 -11.29 -24.06 -9.10
N ILE A 158 -10.54 -23.24 -8.43
CA ILE A 158 -9.65 -22.24 -9.03
C ILE A 158 -8.26 -22.36 -8.42
N THR A 159 -7.24 -22.49 -9.27
CA THR A 159 -5.84 -22.41 -8.83
C THR A 159 -5.40 -20.95 -8.77
N ARG A 160 -4.90 -20.50 -7.61
CA ARG A 160 -4.41 -19.13 -7.42
C ARG A 160 -3.21 -18.86 -8.31
N LYS A 161 -3.24 -17.72 -9.00
CA LYS A 161 -2.11 -17.19 -9.80
C LYS A 161 -1.65 -15.86 -9.24
N ILE A 162 -0.50 -15.38 -9.73
CA ILE A 162 -0.02 -14.01 -9.44
C ILE A 162 -0.99 -13.01 -10.05
N ILE A 163 -1.58 -12.17 -9.21
CA ILE A 163 -2.44 -11.05 -9.62
C ILE A 163 -1.64 -9.76 -9.45
N LYS A 164 -1.46 -9.03 -10.55
CA LYS A 164 -0.73 -7.75 -10.53
C LYS A 164 -1.67 -6.60 -10.21
N ILE A 165 -1.31 -5.83 -9.19
CA ILE A 165 -2.06 -4.64 -8.80
C ILE A 165 -1.74 -3.53 -9.80
N GLN A 166 -2.76 -3.03 -10.51
CA GLN A 166 -2.60 -1.87 -11.37
C GLN A 166 -2.64 -0.58 -10.53
N SER A 167 -1.46 -0.08 -10.16
CA SER A 167 -1.31 1.18 -9.43
C SER A 167 -1.44 2.41 -10.33
N VAL A 168 -1.47 2.26 -11.65
CA VAL A 168 -1.52 3.35 -12.62
C VAL A 168 -2.77 3.27 -13.48
N LYS A 169 -3.60 4.31 -13.41
CA LYS A 169 -4.75 4.53 -14.31
C LYS A 169 -4.43 5.70 -15.26
N SER A 170 -4.88 5.64 -16.50
CA SER A 170 -4.57 6.69 -17.47
C SER A 170 -5.71 6.91 -18.46
N LYS A 171 -5.85 8.16 -18.91
CA LYS A 171 -6.79 8.56 -19.97
C LYS A 171 -6.30 9.82 -20.68
N LYS A 172 -6.82 10.09 -21.87
CA LYS A 172 -6.65 11.40 -22.52
C LYS A 172 -7.73 12.36 -22.07
N ILE A 173 -7.36 13.60 -21.80
CA ILE A 173 -8.28 14.72 -21.55
C ILE A 173 -8.15 15.69 -22.73
N ASP A 174 -9.29 16.12 -23.27
CA ASP A 174 -9.39 17.07 -24.39
C ASP A 174 -8.46 16.78 -25.59
N LYS A 175 -8.21 15.50 -25.84
CA LYS A 175 -7.36 14.97 -26.93
C LYS A 175 -5.89 15.39 -26.90
N ASN A 176 -5.48 16.30 -26.03
CA ASN A 176 -4.13 16.89 -26.04
C ASN A 176 -3.41 16.81 -24.67
N ILE A 177 -4.04 16.25 -23.63
CA ILE A 177 -3.45 16.09 -22.31
C ILE A 177 -3.44 14.61 -21.92
N GLY A 178 -2.27 14.09 -21.54
CA GLY A 178 -2.11 12.77 -20.95
C GLY A 178 -2.36 12.83 -19.43
N TYR A 179 -3.44 12.22 -18.97
CA TYR A 179 -3.72 12.08 -17.54
C TYR A 179 -3.25 10.73 -17.04
N VAL A 180 -2.41 10.75 -16.01
CA VAL A 180 -1.85 9.56 -15.35
C VAL A 180 -2.15 9.67 -13.85
N ARG A 181 -2.91 8.75 -13.30
CA ARG A 181 -3.16 8.65 -11.87
C ARG A 181 -2.34 7.51 -11.29
N LEU A 182 -1.52 7.81 -10.30
CA LEU A 182 -0.76 6.85 -9.51
C LEU A 182 -1.43 6.72 -8.14
N THR A 183 -1.88 5.51 -7.78
CA THR A 183 -2.64 5.25 -6.55
C THR A 183 -1.77 4.73 -5.40
N ALA A 184 -0.61 4.14 -5.71
CA ALA A 184 0.36 3.64 -4.73
C ALA A 184 1.74 3.48 -5.38
N PHE A 185 2.80 3.49 -4.57
CA PHE A 185 4.17 3.26 -5.03
C PHE A 185 4.60 1.82 -4.70
N ASN A 186 4.24 0.86 -5.56
CA ASN A 186 4.69 -0.53 -5.50
C ASN A 186 5.80 -0.81 -6.52
N GLU A 187 6.41 -2.00 -6.50
CA GLU A 187 7.56 -2.34 -7.35
C GLU A 187 7.32 -2.13 -8.84
N ASN A 188 6.07 -2.21 -9.29
CA ASN A 188 5.67 -2.07 -10.70
C ASN A 188 5.31 -0.62 -11.10
N SER A 189 5.21 0.31 -10.15
CA SER A 189 4.67 1.66 -10.39
C SER A 189 5.48 2.46 -11.39
N SER A 190 6.81 2.48 -11.28
CA SER A 190 7.66 3.24 -12.22
C SER A 190 7.56 2.71 -13.64
N SER A 191 7.56 1.38 -13.81
CA SER A 191 7.41 0.76 -15.15
C SER A 191 6.07 1.08 -15.77
N GLN A 192 4.98 1.04 -14.98
CA GLN A 192 3.63 1.38 -15.45
C GLN A 192 3.51 2.86 -15.82
N VAL A 193 4.00 3.79 -14.99
CA VAL A 193 4.02 5.24 -15.31
C VAL A 193 4.79 5.49 -16.60
N ARG A 194 6.01 4.96 -16.72
CA ARG A 194 6.84 5.11 -17.91
C ARG A 194 6.15 4.58 -19.16
N LYS A 195 5.53 3.41 -19.06
CA LYS A 195 4.77 2.80 -20.16
C LYS A 195 3.65 3.73 -20.63
N LYS A 196 2.85 4.28 -19.69
CA LYS A 196 1.71 5.14 -20.03
C LYS A 196 2.15 6.46 -20.65
N ILE A 197 3.20 7.09 -20.16
CA ILE A 197 3.74 8.30 -20.80
C ILE A 197 4.24 8.01 -22.22
N LYS A 198 4.99 6.92 -22.41
CA LYS A 198 5.45 6.51 -23.75
C LYS A 198 4.31 6.16 -24.69
N GLU A 199 3.20 5.59 -24.19
CA GLU A 199 2.00 5.36 -25.00
C GLU A 199 1.36 6.68 -25.46
N PHE A 200 1.28 7.68 -24.59
CA PHE A 200 0.78 9.01 -24.94
C PHE A 200 1.72 9.76 -25.91
N ASP A 201 3.03 9.61 -25.77
CA ASP A 201 4.02 10.29 -26.64
C ASP A 201 3.94 9.85 -28.11
N LYS A 202 3.33 8.71 -28.41
CA LYS A 202 3.05 8.30 -29.79
C LYS A 202 2.04 9.23 -30.49
N ASP A 203 1.22 9.93 -29.70
CA ASP A 203 0.26 10.91 -30.22
C ASP A 203 0.88 12.33 -30.19
N LYS A 204 1.24 12.86 -31.35
CA LYS A 204 1.84 14.20 -31.50
C LYS A 204 0.95 15.35 -30.99
N ASN A 205 -0.36 15.08 -30.78
CA ASN A 205 -1.28 16.08 -30.25
C ASN A 205 -1.12 16.30 -28.74
N ILE A 206 -0.47 15.40 -28.04
CA ILE A 206 -0.24 15.54 -26.59
C ILE A 206 0.74 16.67 -26.32
N LYS A 207 0.27 17.71 -25.62
CA LYS A 207 1.01 18.93 -25.28
C LYS A 207 1.50 18.97 -23.83
N GLY A 208 0.93 18.15 -22.96
CA GLY A 208 1.29 18.13 -21.54
C GLY A 208 0.68 16.95 -20.81
N TYR A 209 1.04 16.85 -19.53
CA TYR A 209 0.65 15.75 -18.66
C TYR A 209 0.06 16.24 -17.34
N ILE A 210 -0.86 15.48 -16.81
CA ILE A 210 -1.34 15.60 -15.42
C ILE A 210 -0.95 14.31 -14.71
N LEU A 211 -0.14 14.43 -13.65
CA LEU A 211 0.17 13.35 -12.73
C LEU A 211 -0.68 13.52 -11.46
N ASP A 212 -1.63 12.64 -11.26
CA ASP A 212 -2.56 12.71 -10.13
C ASP A 212 -2.12 11.74 -9.01
N LEU A 213 -1.68 12.33 -7.89
CA LEU A 213 -1.26 11.66 -6.66
C LEU A 213 -2.29 11.83 -5.53
N ARG A 214 -3.47 12.34 -5.81
CA ARG A 214 -4.51 12.54 -4.78
C ARG A 214 -4.95 11.20 -4.19
N ASN A 215 -5.06 11.15 -2.85
CA ASN A 215 -5.34 9.96 -2.07
C ASN A 215 -4.33 8.81 -2.30
N ASN A 216 -3.10 9.15 -2.62
CA ASN A 216 -1.99 8.20 -2.70
C ASN A 216 -1.17 8.26 -1.40
N PRO A 217 -1.26 7.27 -0.51
CA PRO A 217 -0.57 7.29 0.79
C PRO A 217 0.95 7.08 0.69
N GLY A 218 1.46 6.87 -0.53
CA GLY A 218 2.88 6.64 -0.77
C GLY A 218 3.20 5.17 -1.09
N GLY A 219 4.26 4.65 -0.47
CA GLY A 219 4.80 3.31 -0.67
C GLY A 219 6.33 3.34 -0.81
N LEU A 220 6.88 2.56 -1.72
CA LEU A 220 8.32 2.35 -1.84
C LEU A 220 9.10 3.63 -2.21
N LEU A 221 10.06 4.01 -1.36
CA LEU A 221 11.00 5.09 -1.62
C LEU A 221 11.74 4.93 -2.97
N SER A 222 12.16 3.70 -3.28
CA SER A 222 12.85 3.41 -4.54
C SER A 222 12.00 3.74 -5.78
N GLN A 223 10.68 3.63 -5.68
CA GLN A 223 9.77 3.97 -6.77
C GLN A 223 9.54 5.49 -6.86
N ALA A 224 9.46 6.19 -5.71
CA ALA A 224 9.42 7.65 -5.71
C ALA A 224 10.66 8.23 -6.40
N ILE A 225 11.85 7.72 -6.06
CA ILE A 225 13.11 8.14 -6.68
C ILE A 225 13.08 7.88 -8.20
N LYS A 226 12.73 6.65 -8.64
CA LYS A 226 12.68 6.31 -10.06
C LYS A 226 11.67 7.15 -10.84
N ILE A 227 10.50 7.43 -10.26
CA ILE A 227 9.48 8.22 -10.94
C ILE A 227 9.88 9.71 -10.97
N SER A 228 10.49 10.23 -9.90
CA SER A 228 11.04 11.60 -9.89
C SER A 228 12.12 11.77 -10.96
N ASP A 229 13.01 10.79 -11.09
CA ASP A 229 14.07 10.76 -12.08
C ASP A 229 13.55 10.85 -13.54
N PHE A 230 12.35 10.32 -13.81
CA PHE A 230 11.75 10.46 -15.14
C PHE A 230 11.43 11.89 -15.55
N PHE A 231 11.24 12.78 -14.60
CA PHE A 231 10.79 14.15 -14.81
C PHE A 231 11.86 15.21 -14.48
N LEU A 232 13.03 14.78 -14.07
CA LEU A 232 14.15 15.64 -13.70
C LEU A 232 15.36 15.33 -14.57
N SER A 233 16.14 16.35 -14.90
CA SER A 233 17.38 16.18 -15.67
C SER A 233 18.64 16.24 -14.81
N ASN A 234 18.54 16.71 -13.58
CA ASN A 234 19.64 16.79 -12.61
C ASN A 234 19.12 17.19 -11.22
N GLY A 235 20.03 17.20 -10.24
CA GLY A 235 19.77 17.66 -8.89
C GLY A 235 19.36 16.57 -7.90
N GLU A 236 19.30 16.93 -6.63
CA GLU A 236 18.96 16.01 -5.53
C GLU A 236 17.45 15.74 -5.54
N ILE A 237 17.04 14.48 -5.54
CA ILE A 237 15.65 14.05 -5.45
C ILE A 237 15.23 13.99 -3.99
N VAL A 238 16.01 13.31 -3.17
CA VAL A 238 15.76 13.10 -1.74
C VAL A 238 17.05 12.75 -1.02
N SER A 239 17.12 13.08 0.25
CA SER A 239 18.19 12.63 1.15
C SER A 239 17.63 12.10 2.46
N THR A 240 18.37 11.17 3.08
CA THR A 240 18.12 10.68 4.43
C THR A 240 19.29 11.06 5.33
N LYS A 241 18.97 11.46 6.55
CA LYS A 241 19.95 11.72 7.61
C LYS A 241 19.74 10.70 8.73
N SER A 242 20.80 10.05 9.13
CA SER A 242 20.86 9.12 10.27
C SER A 242 21.63 9.72 11.42
N ARG A 243 21.46 9.14 12.62
CA ARG A 243 22.32 9.43 13.78
C ARG A 243 23.79 9.16 13.49
N LYS A 244 24.07 8.16 12.65
CA LYS A 244 25.41 7.82 12.18
C LYS A 244 25.62 8.46 10.80
N GLU A 245 26.58 9.35 10.67
CA GLU A 245 26.82 10.08 9.43
C GLU A 245 27.12 9.18 8.22
N ASN A 246 27.75 8.03 8.44
CA ASN A 246 28.04 7.05 7.38
C ASN A 246 26.81 6.32 6.84
N GLU A 247 25.65 6.46 7.47
CA GLU A 247 24.36 5.95 7.01
C GLU A 247 23.54 6.99 6.23
N ASN A 248 24.02 8.23 6.15
CA ASN A 248 23.38 9.27 5.34
C ASN A 248 23.39 8.89 3.87
N ARG A 249 22.27 9.06 3.19
CA ARG A 249 22.13 8.76 1.76
C ARG A 249 21.54 9.93 1.03
N LYS A 250 21.94 10.09 -0.23
CA LYS A 250 21.42 11.08 -1.17
C LYS A 250 21.16 10.43 -2.50
N TRP A 251 20.05 10.77 -3.13
CA TRP A 251 19.72 10.31 -4.46
C TRP A 251 19.55 11.51 -5.38
N PHE A 252 20.15 11.42 -6.55
CA PHE A 252 20.17 12.46 -7.56
C PHE A 252 19.48 11.97 -8.83
N ALA A 253 18.93 12.92 -9.59
CA ALA A 253 18.38 12.64 -10.89
C ALA A 253 19.51 12.41 -11.92
N ASN A 254 19.25 11.51 -12.86
CA ASN A 254 20.08 11.28 -14.01
C ASN A 254 19.75 12.31 -15.11
N GLU A 255 20.65 12.45 -16.10
CA GLU A 255 20.47 13.36 -17.22
C GLU A 255 19.31 12.94 -18.13
N GLY A 256 18.46 13.91 -18.48
CA GLY A 256 17.32 13.77 -19.39
C GLY A 256 15.98 13.52 -18.70
N ASP A 257 14.92 14.09 -19.26
CA ASP A 257 13.54 13.87 -18.83
C ASP A 257 12.70 13.21 -19.92
N ILE A 258 11.64 12.49 -19.53
CA ILE A 258 10.75 11.80 -20.50
C ILE A 258 9.67 12.71 -21.08
N LEU A 259 9.55 13.95 -20.61
CA LEU A 259 8.53 14.88 -21.08
C LEU A 259 8.90 15.58 -22.37
N ASN A 260 10.20 15.63 -22.68
CA ASN A 260 10.72 16.30 -23.90
C ASN A 260 10.23 17.75 -24.02
N GLY A 261 10.26 18.50 -22.91
CA GLY A 261 9.84 19.91 -22.84
C GLY A 261 8.33 20.14 -22.73
N LYS A 262 7.52 19.09 -22.59
CA LYS A 262 6.07 19.22 -22.36
C LYS A 262 5.78 19.58 -20.89
N THR A 263 4.70 20.34 -20.69
CA THR A 263 4.30 20.78 -19.34
C THR A 263 3.80 19.61 -18.50
N LEU A 264 4.18 19.57 -17.22
CA LEU A 264 3.67 18.66 -16.20
C LEU A 264 2.90 19.42 -15.12
N VAL A 265 1.69 18.96 -14.82
CA VAL A 265 0.91 19.38 -13.66
C VAL A 265 0.82 18.22 -12.68
N VAL A 266 1.15 18.44 -11.42
CA VAL A 266 1.04 17.45 -10.36
C VAL A 266 -0.12 17.80 -9.43
N LEU A 267 -1.04 16.87 -9.20
CA LEU A 267 -2.17 17.04 -8.29
C LEU A 267 -1.93 16.27 -7.00
N ILE A 268 -2.02 16.96 -5.86
CA ILE A 268 -1.98 16.36 -4.52
C ILE A 268 -3.15 16.83 -3.67
N ASN A 269 -3.43 16.13 -2.58
CA ASN A 269 -4.39 16.51 -1.54
C ASN A 269 -3.94 15.96 -0.17
N ASN A 270 -4.77 16.13 0.86
CA ASN A 270 -4.47 15.67 2.23
C ASN A 270 -4.28 14.14 2.36
N GLY A 271 -4.72 13.37 1.39
CA GLY A 271 -4.47 11.93 1.32
C GLY A 271 -3.19 11.55 0.58
N SER A 272 -2.41 12.55 0.12
CA SER A 272 -1.08 12.34 -0.49
C SER A 272 -0.03 12.37 0.61
N ALA A 273 0.74 11.28 0.78
CA ALA A 273 1.72 11.17 1.86
C ALA A 273 3.00 10.44 1.40
N SER A 274 4.08 10.55 2.21
CA SER A 274 5.32 9.77 2.07
C SER A 274 5.94 9.87 0.67
N ALA A 275 6.00 8.78 -0.10
CA ALA A 275 6.55 8.74 -1.46
C ALA A 275 5.89 9.74 -2.43
N SER A 276 4.59 10.04 -2.25
CA SER A 276 3.90 11.09 -2.99
C SER A 276 4.44 12.48 -2.68
N GLU A 277 4.78 12.75 -1.43
CA GLU A 277 5.35 14.04 -1.01
C GLU A 277 6.79 14.18 -1.52
N ILE A 278 7.57 13.10 -1.50
CA ILE A 278 8.92 13.08 -2.07
C ILE A 278 8.89 13.45 -3.56
N LEU A 279 8.04 12.78 -4.33
CA LEU A 279 7.90 13.05 -5.75
C LEU A 279 7.42 14.49 -6.02
N ALA A 280 6.34 14.92 -5.37
CA ALA A 280 5.79 16.26 -5.54
C ALA A 280 6.76 17.36 -5.09
N GLY A 281 7.47 17.15 -3.97
CA GLY A 281 8.48 18.05 -3.45
C GLY A 281 9.67 18.19 -4.39
N ALA A 282 10.26 17.07 -4.82
CA ALA A 282 11.37 17.09 -5.76
C ALA A 282 11.01 17.83 -7.06
N LEU A 283 9.87 17.53 -7.66
CA LEU A 283 9.44 18.20 -8.90
C LEU A 283 9.15 19.69 -8.73
N LYS A 284 8.59 20.09 -7.57
CA LYS A 284 8.34 21.47 -7.22
C LYS A 284 9.65 22.25 -7.03
N ASP A 285 10.58 21.71 -6.24
CA ASP A 285 11.83 22.38 -5.89
C ASP A 285 12.72 22.58 -7.12
N HIS A 286 12.70 21.63 -8.05
CA HIS A 286 13.39 21.75 -9.35
C HIS A 286 12.60 22.52 -10.41
N LYS A 287 11.41 23.06 -10.08
CA LYS A 287 10.55 23.82 -11.00
C LYS A 287 10.15 23.03 -12.27
N SER A 288 10.13 21.71 -12.18
CA SER A 288 9.80 20.81 -13.28
C SER A 288 8.30 20.59 -13.46
N CYS A 289 7.46 21.09 -12.55
CA CYS A 289 6.01 20.97 -12.62
C CYS A 289 5.28 22.18 -12.09
N LEU A 290 3.99 22.29 -12.42
CA LEU A 290 3.01 23.11 -11.71
C LEU A 290 2.35 22.23 -10.65
N LEU A 291 2.65 22.49 -9.39
CA LEU A 291 2.03 21.76 -8.28
C LEU A 291 0.69 22.37 -7.91
N TYR A 292 -0.38 21.60 -8.02
CA TYR A 292 -1.72 22.00 -7.59
C TYR A 292 -2.16 21.20 -6.37
N THR A 293 -2.43 21.90 -5.28
CA THR A 293 -2.96 21.32 -4.05
C THR A 293 -4.47 21.49 -4.02
N SER A 294 -5.21 20.40 -3.87
CA SER A 294 -6.66 20.50 -3.62
C SER A 294 -6.87 21.19 -2.27
N PRO A 295 -7.69 22.24 -2.18
CA PRO A 295 -7.88 22.96 -0.92
C PRO A 295 -8.40 21.99 0.14
N SER A 296 -7.81 22.09 1.32
CA SER A 296 -8.28 21.36 2.50
C SER A 296 -9.67 21.84 2.88
N PRO A 297 -10.60 20.94 3.26
CA PRO A 297 -11.85 21.35 3.90
C PRO A 297 -11.66 22.18 5.19
N ARG A 298 -10.44 22.23 5.71
CA ARG A 298 -10.03 22.98 6.90
C ARG A 298 -9.30 24.29 6.59
N ASP A 299 -9.26 24.71 5.33
CA ASP A 299 -8.68 26.03 5.00
C ASP A 299 -9.65 27.12 5.48
N PRO A 300 -9.28 27.91 6.52
CA PRO A 300 -10.17 28.91 7.12
C PRO A 300 -10.42 30.14 6.23
N ASN A 301 -9.75 30.23 5.07
CA ASN A 301 -9.82 31.38 4.16
C ASN A 301 -10.70 31.10 2.91
N ARG A 302 -11.63 30.15 3.01
CA ARG A 302 -12.66 29.91 2.00
C ARG A 302 -14.04 30.27 2.48
#